data_dea521cc9d002251dfe4d98bad11efda
#
_entry.id   dea521cc9d002251dfe4d98bad11efda
#
_cell.length_a   1.000
_cell.length_b   1.000
_cell.length_c   1.000
_cell.angle_alpha   90.00
_cell.angle_beta   90.00
_cell.angle_gamma   90.00
#
_symmetry.space_group_name_H-M   'P 1'
#
loop_
_entity.id
_entity.type
_entity.pdbx_description
1 polymer ?
#
loop_
_entity_poly.entity_id
_entity_poly.type
_entity_poly.pdbx_seq_one_letter_code
_entity_poly.pdbx_strand_id
1 'polypeptide(L)'
;MSRLPAEAATGLRGVSPELAGRSTTTWQAVRNEVLARIRSQEWSAGKLIPTEKQLATEWGCARATVNRALRDLAENGIVERRRKVGTRVAASPSLKASREISAIRSDIQALGATFSYRLLHSERIGAPSGIARHLQIASGDPVQYVNAAFLADLVPYCCQVTWLNIAALPDLDGVDLSEGSAEEWLEHAIHPNHGRITIMALPIEDGSAETMNLRLGTPVLTIERTDWSDSTPVAFSRQSFPPGHRLVYDR
;
A
#
# COMPACT_ATOMS: atom_id res chain seq x y z
N MET A 1 48.05 73.06 -14.39
CA MET A 1 48.01 73.50 -12.99
C MET A 1 46.82 72.77 -12.36
N SER A 2 46.86 71.94 -11.40
CA SER A 2 47.71 71.69 -10.27
C SER A 2 47.29 70.32 -9.65
N ARG A 3 48.26 69.49 -9.43
CA ARG A 3 48.53 68.59 -8.30
C ARG A 3 47.43 67.64 -7.75
N LEU A 4 47.81 66.36 -7.84
CA LEU A 4 47.53 65.30 -6.87
C LEU A 4 47.97 65.63 -5.42
N PRO A 5 47.48 64.94 -4.41
CA PRO A 5 48.16 63.77 -3.84
C PRO A 5 47.20 62.63 -3.48
N ALA A 6 47.55 61.38 -3.65
CA ALA A 6 48.33 60.32 -2.96
C ALA A 6 47.83 59.95 -1.56
N GLU A 7 47.66 58.59 -1.42
CA GLU A 7 47.70 57.76 -0.22
C GLU A 7 46.42 57.52 0.60
N ALA A 8 45.89 56.29 0.63
CA ALA A 8 46.24 55.31 1.64
C ALA A 8 45.74 53.92 1.31
N ALA A 9 46.65 52.99 1.19
CA ALA A 9 46.42 51.55 1.18
C ALA A 9 46.08 51.11 2.60
N THR A 10 45.02 50.29 2.79
CA THR A 10 44.94 49.41 3.97
C THR A 10 43.91 48.32 3.74
N GLY A 11 44.37 47.04 3.72
CA GLY A 11 43.72 45.91 4.33
C GLY A 11 42.73 45.11 3.49
N LEU A 12 43.22 44.40 2.50
CA LEU A 12 42.61 43.15 2.07
C LEU A 12 42.76 42.11 3.17
N ARG A 13 41.71 41.87 3.98
CA ARG A 13 41.55 40.66 4.75
C ARG A 13 40.85 39.65 3.89
N GLY A 14 41.48 38.48 3.76
CA GLY A 14 41.04 37.36 2.98
C GLY A 14 39.63 36.91 3.34
N VAL A 15 38.80 36.84 2.34
CA VAL A 15 37.56 36.06 2.38
C VAL A 15 37.94 34.66 1.98
N SER A 16 37.93 33.75 2.93
CA SER A 16 38.12 32.33 2.71
C SER A 16 37.08 31.81 1.72
N PRO A 17 37.48 31.05 0.70
CA PRO A 17 36.55 30.39 -0.21
C PRO A 17 36.11 29.05 0.38
N GLU A 18 35.27 29.09 1.40
CA GLU A 18 34.65 27.86 1.97
C GLU A 18 33.19 28.07 2.27
N LEU A 19 32.38 28.21 1.22
CA LEU A 19 30.93 27.96 1.26
C LEU A 19 30.45 27.66 -0.18
N ALA A 20 31.18 26.76 -0.88
CA ALA A 20 30.66 26.12 -2.07
C ALA A 20 29.67 25.03 -1.61
N GLY A 21 28.37 25.34 -1.77
CA GLY A 21 27.23 24.46 -1.89
C GLY A 21 27.34 23.05 -1.34
N ARG A 22 27.09 22.83 -0.03
CA ARG A 22 26.53 21.55 0.42
C ARG A 22 25.11 21.47 -0.12
N SER A 23 24.94 20.83 -1.27
CA SER A 23 23.66 20.32 -1.71
C SER A 23 23.15 19.42 -0.59
N THR A 24 22.22 19.93 0.22
CA THR A 24 21.61 19.16 1.31
C THR A 24 20.70 18.12 0.65
N THR A 25 21.21 16.90 0.49
CA THR A 25 20.41 15.77 0.02
C THR A 25 19.19 15.64 0.93
N THR A 26 18.02 15.86 0.39
CA THR A 26 16.77 15.81 1.16
C THR A 26 16.40 14.36 1.48
N TRP A 27 15.60 14.13 2.51
CA TRP A 27 15.13 12.78 2.84
C TRP A 27 14.26 12.19 1.71
N GLN A 28 13.56 13.02 0.92
CA GLN A 28 12.82 12.58 -0.27
C GLN A 28 13.76 12.08 -1.37
N ALA A 29 14.89 12.77 -1.60
CA ALA A 29 15.90 12.31 -2.57
C ALA A 29 16.49 10.97 -2.14
N VAL A 30 16.83 10.80 -0.85
CA VAL A 30 17.28 9.52 -0.28
C VAL A 30 16.22 8.43 -0.47
N ARG A 31 14.97 8.73 -0.18
CA ARG A 31 13.84 7.81 -0.36
C ARG A 31 13.74 7.33 -1.82
N ASN A 32 13.80 8.27 -2.75
CA ASN A 32 13.70 7.98 -4.18
C ASN A 32 14.89 7.12 -4.67
N GLU A 33 16.10 7.35 -4.16
CA GLU A 33 17.28 6.55 -4.47
C GLU A 33 17.14 5.10 -3.96
N VAL A 34 16.66 4.92 -2.73
CA VAL A 34 16.33 3.58 -2.20
C VAL A 34 15.32 2.87 -3.09
N LEU A 35 14.26 3.55 -3.49
CA LEU A 35 13.25 3.00 -4.39
C LEU A 35 13.82 2.64 -5.76
N ALA A 36 14.73 3.47 -6.31
CA ALA A 36 15.39 3.19 -7.59
C ALA A 36 16.21 1.90 -7.52
N ARG A 37 17.00 1.69 -6.46
CA ARG A 37 17.81 0.47 -6.28
C ARG A 37 16.96 -0.78 -6.04
N ILE A 38 15.81 -0.66 -5.38
CA ILE A 38 14.86 -1.76 -5.24
C ILE A 38 14.24 -2.10 -6.60
N ARG A 39 13.84 -1.11 -7.39
CA ARG A 39 13.26 -1.31 -8.74
C ARG A 39 14.25 -1.90 -9.73
N SER A 40 15.50 -1.48 -9.69
CA SER A 40 16.57 -2.02 -10.52
C SER A 40 17.01 -3.44 -10.10
N GLN A 41 16.42 -4.01 -9.03
CA GLN A 41 16.77 -5.30 -8.44
C GLN A 41 18.21 -5.33 -7.85
N GLU A 42 18.87 -4.22 -7.71
CA GLU A 42 20.15 -4.14 -6.97
C GLU A 42 19.93 -4.61 -5.52
N TRP A 43 18.81 -4.20 -4.94
CA TRP A 43 18.32 -4.70 -3.66
C TRP A 43 17.02 -5.50 -3.87
N SER A 44 17.18 -6.79 -4.09
CA SER A 44 16.05 -7.72 -4.28
C SER A 44 15.25 -7.93 -2.99
N ALA A 45 14.02 -8.41 -3.13
CA ALA A 45 13.14 -8.75 -2.02
C ALA A 45 13.83 -9.66 -0.98
N GLY A 46 13.69 -9.33 0.30
CA GLY A 46 14.32 -10.02 1.43
C GLY A 46 15.81 -9.68 1.66
N LYS A 47 16.48 -8.99 0.74
CA LYS A 47 17.90 -8.62 0.87
C LYS A 47 18.08 -7.55 1.94
N LEU A 48 19.12 -7.70 2.77
CA LEU A 48 19.56 -6.64 3.68
C LEU A 48 20.15 -5.48 2.86
N ILE A 49 19.71 -4.27 3.16
CA ILE A 49 20.28 -3.06 2.60
C ILE A 49 21.41 -2.53 3.50
N PRO A 50 22.31 -1.70 2.98
CA PRO A 50 23.37 -1.11 3.78
C PRO A 50 22.82 -0.34 4.98
N THR A 51 23.63 -0.25 6.04
CA THR A 51 23.23 0.47 7.26
C THR A 51 23.05 1.96 7.02
N GLU A 52 22.24 2.62 7.87
CA GLU A 52 22.04 4.08 7.82
C GLU A 52 23.37 4.87 7.78
N LYS A 53 24.39 4.37 8.48
CA LYS A 53 25.72 4.99 8.50
C LYS A 53 26.40 4.87 7.12
N GLN A 54 26.35 3.69 6.52
CA GLN A 54 26.94 3.44 5.19
C GLN A 54 26.25 4.28 4.12
N LEU A 55 24.91 4.28 4.10
CA LEU A 55 24.12 5.07 3.17
C LEU A 55 24.33 6.59 3.34
N ALA A 56 24.45 7.05 4.57
CA ALA A 56 24.74 8.46 4.87
C ALA A 56 26.12 8.88 4.32
N THR A 57 27.12 8.00 4.43
CA THR A 57 28.46 8.23 3.89
C THR A 57 28.43 8.20 2.36
N GLU A 58 27.76 7.23 1.76
CA GLU A 58 27.67 7.05 0.31
C GLU A 58 26.99 8.25 -0.37
N TRP A 59 25.88 8.75 0.22
CA TRP A 59 25.10 9.84 -0.37
C TRP A 59 25.45 11.23 0.17
N GLY A 60 26.48 11.34 1.00
CA GLY A 60 26.96 12.61 1.51
C GLY A 60 25.94 13.39 2.35
N CYS A 61 25.09 12.70 3.08
CA CYS A 61 24.03 13.30 3.87
C CYS A 61 24.08 12.91 5.36
N ALA A 62 23.28 13.59 6.18
CA ALA A 62 23.20 13.25 7.60
C ALA A 62 22.51 11.89 7.82
N ARG A 63 22.99 11.11 8.79
CA ARG A 63 22.34 9.84 9.17
C ARG A 63 20.86 10.01 9.54
N ALA A 64 20.48 11.14 10.13
CA ALA A 64 19.09 11.46 10.45
C ALA A 64 18.21 11.57 9.19
N THR A 65 18.76 12.07 8.06
CA THR A 65 18.08 12.15 6.76
C THR A 65 17.78 10.75 6.22
N VAL A 66 18.78 9.84 6.27
CA VAL A 66 18.62 8.44 5.88
C VAL A 66 17.61 7.74 6.79
N ASN A 67 17.73 7.94 8.12
CA ASN A 67 16.78 7.34 9.09
C ASN A 67 15.33 7.75 8.81
N ARG A 68 15.09 9.05 8.50
CA ARG A 68 13.76 9.54 8.15
C ARG A 68 13.22 8.89 6.87
N ALA A 69 14.06 8.79 5.83
CA ALA A 69 13.68 8.13 4.57
C ALA A 69 13.36 6.64 4.77
N LEU A 70 14.20 5.92 5.52
CA LEU A 70 13.98 4.50 5.81
C LEU A 70 12.80 4.26 6.75
N ARG A 71 12.46 5.21 7.61
CA ARG A 71 11.26 5.15 8.45
C ARG A 71 10.01 5.29 7.56
N ASP A 72 9.97 6.30 6.69
CA ASP A 72 8.87 6.47 5.73
C ASP A 72 8.69 5.22 4.86
N LEU A 73 9.78 4.64 4.35
CA LEU A 73 9.74 3.41 3.57
C LEU A 73 9.28 2.19 4.39
N ALA A 74 9.58 2.15 5.68
CA ALA A 74 9.12 1.09 6.58
C ALA A 74 7.63 1.23 6.93
N GLU A 75 7.19 2.47 7.22
CA GLU A 75 5.77 2.80 7.43
C GLU A 75 4.93 2.50 6.19
N ASN A 76 5.54 2.55 5.01
CA ASN A 76 4.94 2.18 3.73
C ASN A 76 5.20 0.70 3.32
N GLY A 77 5.74 -0.13 4.22
CA GLY A 77 5.95 -1.57 3.99
C GLY A 77 6.94 -1.93 2.87
N ILE A 78 7.73 -0.98 2.39
CA ILE A 78 8.72 -1.20 1.31
C ILE A 78 9.99 -1.85 1.87
N VAL A 79 10.34 -1.50 3.10
CA VAL A 79 11.44 -2.12 3.84
C VAL A 79 10.98 -2.54 5.23
N GLU A 80 11.60 -3.58 5.77
CA GLU A 80 11.40 -4.04 7.14
C GLU A 80 12.60 -3.66 8.00
N ARG A 81 12.34 -3.07 9.17
CA ARG A 81 13.38 -2.71 10.15
C ARG A 81 13.32 -3.67 11.34
N ARG A 82 14.35 -4.48 11.52
CA ARG A 82 14.45 -5.40 12.67
C ARG A 82 15.60 -5.01 13.57
N ARG A 83 15.31 -4.84 14.85
CA ARG A 83 16.33 -4.52 15.87
C ARG A 83 17.43 -5.58 15.86
N LYS A 84 18.69 -5.14 15.85
CA LYS A 84 19.92 -5.98 15.81
C LYS A 84 20.14 -6.75 14.49
N VAL A 85 19.20 -6.76 13.55
CA VAL A 85 19.34 -7.42 12.24
C VAL A 85 19.65 -6.41 11.15
N GLY A 86 19.04 -5.24 11.19
CA GLY A 86 19.17 -4.20 10.16
C GLY A 86 17.88 -3.91 9.43
N THR A 87 18.00 -3.25 8.28
CA THR A 87 16.90 -2.97 7.36
C THR A 87 17.03 -3.87 6.15
N ARG A 88 15.94 -4.51 5.72
CA ARG A 88 15.88 -5.31 4.51
C ARG A 88 14.72 -4.86 3.62
N VAL A 89 14.83 -5.14 2.33
CA VAL A 89 13.71 -4.97 1.41
C VAL A 89 12.61 -5.95 1.83
N ALA A 90 11.39 -5.48 1.94
CA ALA A 90 10.26 -6.35 2.27
C ALA A 90 10.14 -7.46 1.23
N ALA A 91 9.81 -8.66 1.67
CA ALA A 91 9.66 -9.82 0.79
C ALA A 91 8.49 -9.62 -0.21
N SER A 92 7.55 -8.74 0.14
CA SER A 92 6.50 -8.23 -0.74
C SER A 92 6.44 -6.70 -0.62
N PRO A 93 7.03 -5.94 -1.56
CA PRO A 93 7.08 -4.47 -1.50
C PRO A 93 5.72 -3.77 -1.70
N SER A 94 4.62 -4.48 -1.59
CA SER A 94 3.33 -4.05 -2.13
C SER A 94 2.30 -3.56 -1.11
N LEU A 95 2.64 -3.42 0.18
CA LEU A 95 1.62 -3.01 1.18
C LEU A 95 1.03 -1.63 0.93
N LYS A 96 1.79 -0.68 0.39
CA LYS A 96 1.23 0.64 0.06
C LYS A 96 0.37 0.59 -1.19
N ALA A 97 0.79 -0.14 -2.22
CA ALA A 97 -0.07 -0.42 -3.37
C ALA A 97 -1.31 -1.23 -2.96
N SER A 98 -1.20 -2.14 -2.00
CA SER A 98 -2.31 -2.84 -1.38
C SER A 98 -3.30 -1.90 -0.69
N ARG A 99 -2.81 -1.00 0.15
CA ARG A 99 -3.64 -0.01 0.85
C ARG A 99 -4.26 1.01 -0.10
N GLU A 100 -3.50 1.46 -1.10
CA GLU A 100 -4.00 2.40 -2.12
C GLU A 100 -5.04 1.76 -3.04
N ILE A 101 -4.91 0.47 -3.38
CA ILE A 101 -5.91 -0.27 -4.18
C ILE A 101 -7.16 -0.63 -3.35
N SER A 102 -7.05 -0.76 -2.03
CA SER A 102 -8.17 -1.10 -1.14
C SER A 102 -8.99 0.10 -0.66
N ALA A 103 -8.57 1.31 -0.96
CA ALA A 103 -9.23 2.51 -0.47
C ALA A 103 -10.42 2.94 -1.35
N ILE A 104 -11.35 2.02 -1.65
CA ILE A 104 -12.56 2.29 -2.48
C ILE A 104 -13.28 3.56 -2.03
N ARG A 105 -13.40 3.77 -0.70
CA ARG A 105 -13.97 5.00 -0.15
C ARG A 105 -13.20 6.24 -0.60
N SER A 106 -11.87 6.20 -0.51
CA SER A 106 -11.01 7.32 -0.92
C SER A 106 -11.07 7.56 -2.43
N ASP A 107 -11.13 6.50 -3.23
CA ASP A 107 -11.25 6.60 -4.69
C ASP A 107 -12.56 7.26 -5.09
N ILE A 108 -13.68 6.84 -4.49
CA ILE A 108 -15.01 7.42 -4.73
C ILE A 108 -15.02 8.90 -4.31
N GLN A 109 -14.45 9.22 -3.14
CA GLN A 109 -14.36 10.61 -2.68
C GLN A 109 -13.46 11.48 -3.56
N ALA A 110 -12.37 10.93 -4.10
CA ALA A 110 -11.49 11.62 -5.04
C ALA A 110 -12.18 11.95 -6.36
N LEU A 111 -13.22 11.18 -6.75
CA LEU A 111 -14.11 11.48 -7.88
C LEU A 111 -15.13 12.59 -7.56
N GLY A 112 -15.19 13.08 -6.32
CA GLY A 112 -16.18 14.04 -5.86
C GLY A 112 -17.55 13.44 -5.59
N ALA A 113 -17.66 12.10 -5.57
CA ALA A 113 -18.91 11.39 -5.35
C ALA A 113 -19.13 11.02 -3.88
N THR A 114 -20.38 10.84 -3.50
CA THR A 114 -20.76 10.39 -2.15
C THR A 114 -20.59 8.88 -2.07
N PHE A 115 -19.74 8.44 -1.14
CA PHE A 115 -19.55 7.02 -0.85
C PHE A 115 -20.72 6.45 -0.06
N SER A 116 -21.19 5.27 -0.44
CA SER A 116 -22.03 4.43 0.42
C SER A 116 -21.68 2.95 0.27
N TYR A 117 -21.89 2.22 1.36
CA TYR A 117 -21.67 0.78 1.46
C TYR A 117 -23.03 0.07 1.62
N ARG A 118 -23.18 -1.09 1.02
CA ARG A 118 -24.36 -1.93 1.14
C ARG A 118 -23.95 -3.39 1.28
N LEU A 119 -24.19 -3.97 2.44
CA LEU A 119 -24.11 -5.41 2.61
C LEU A 119 -25.24 -6.08 1.80
N LEU A 120 -24.88 -7.01 0.94
CA LEU A 120 -25.83 -7.77 0.11
C LEU A 120 -26.14 -9.13 0.75
N HIS A 121 -25.11 -9.80 1.25
CA HIS A 121 -25.22 -11.10 1.87
C HIS A 121 -24.07 -11.36 2.83
N SER A 122 -24.33 -12.03 3.95
CA SER A 122 -23.32 -12.46 4.91
C SER A 122 -23.76 -13.75 5.56
N GLU A 123 -22.93 -14.81 5.44
CA GLU A 123 -23.22 -16.13 6.01
C GLU A 123 -21.93 -16.91 6.32
N ARG A 124 -22.05 -17.91 7.19
CA ARG A 124 -20.98 -18.89 7.43
C ARG A 124 -21.16 -20.08 6.51
N ILE A 125 -20.11 -20.35 5.73
CA ILE A 125 -20.08 -21.47 4.79
C ILE A 125 -18.83 -22.32 4.98
N GLY A 126 -18.86 -23.54 4.44
CA GLY A 126 -17.62 -24.30 4.24
C GLY A 126 -16.79 -23.72 3.09
N ALA A 127 -15.49 -23.54 3.31
CA ALA A 127 -14.59 -22.96 2.32
C ALA A 127 -14.59 -23.76 1.00
N PRO A 128 -14.96 -23.16 -0.14
CA PRO A 128 -14.73 -23.77 -1.45
C PRO A 128 -13.25 -24.08 -1.67
N SER A 129 -12.92 -25.14 -2.41
CA SER A 129 -11.53 -25.61 -2.60
C SER A 129 -10.58 -24.54 -3.15
N GLY A 130 -11.09 -23.64 -4.01
CA GLY A 130 -10.32 -22.50 -4.50
C GLY A 130 -9.97 -21.51 -3.39
N ILE A 131 -10.95 -21.16 -2.56
CA ILE A 131 -10.80 -20.23 -1.44
C ILE A 131 -9.93 -20.83 -0.34
N ALA A 132 -10.12 -22.10 -0.03
CA ALA A 132 -9.33 -22.84 0.96
C ALA A 132 -7.82 -22.75 0.66
N ARG A 133 -7.42 -22.81 -0.61
CA ARG A 133 -6.00 -22.64 -1.03
C ARG A 133 -5.47 -21.23 -0.75
N HIS A 134 -6.27 -20.19 -0.97
CA HIS A 134 -5.87 -18.81 -0.67
C HIS A 134 -5.74 -18.57 0.83
N LEU A 135 -6.66 -19.14 1.62
CA LEU A 135 -6.66 -19.03 3.08
C LEU A 135 -5.77 -20.07 3.78
N GLN A 136 -5.15 -21.01 3.04
CA GLN A 136 -4.29 -22.08 3.57
C GLN A 136 -4.99 -22.93 4.66
N ILE A 137 -6.27 -23.23 4.44
CA ILE A 137 -7.14 -24.06 5.29
C ILE A 137 -7.63 -25.27 4.51
N ALA A 138 -8.27 -26.24 5.19
CA ALA A 138 -8.89 -27.36 4.49
C ALA A 138 -10.17 -26.95 3.74
N SER A 139 -10.46 -27.63 2.64
CA SER A 139 -11.74 -27.44 1.95
C SER A 139 -12.87 -27.88 2.88
N GLY A 140 -13.88 -27.03 3.02
CA GLY A 140 -15.00 -27.23 3.94
C GLY A 140 -14.79 -26.64 5.35
N ASP A 141 -13.59 -26.15 5.69
CA ASP A 141 -13.40 -25.41 6.94
C ASP A 141 -14.29 -24.16 6.96
N PRO A 142 -14.79 -23.75 8.16
CA PRO A 142 -15.72 -22.65 8.25
C PRO A 142 -15.07 -21.30 7.92
N VAL A 143 -15.71 -20.55 7.04
CA VAL A 143 -15.35 -19.17 6.69
C VAL A 143 -16.60 -18.30 6.75
N GLN A 144 -16.41 -17.01 7.06
CA GLN A 144 -17.45 -16.00 6.91
C GLN A 144 -17.40 -15.49 5.47
N TYR A 145 -18.43 -15.76 4.71
CA TYR A 145 -18.67 -15.20 3.40
C TYR A 145 -19.37 -13.86 3.52
N VAL A 146 -18.91 -12.84 2.84
CA VAL A 146 -19.47 -11.49 2.83
C VAL A 146 -19.53 -11.00 1.39
N ASN A 147 -20.72 -10.66 0.91
CA ASN A 147 -20.91 -10.01 -0.38
C ASN A 147 -21.45 -8.61 -0.17
N ALA A 148 -20.82 -7.61 -0.76
CA ALA A 148 -21.16 -6.20 -0.59
C ALA A 148 -21.01 -5.40 -1.88
N ALA A 149 -21.75 -4.31 -1.97
CA ALA A 149 -21.61 -3.30 -3.01
C ALA A 149 -21.10 -1.99 -2.41
N PHE A 150 -20.18 -1.38 -3.11
CA PHE A 150 -19.70 -0.02 -2.87
C PHE A 150 -20.26 0.89 -3.95
N LEU A 151 -20.85 2.01 -3.54
CA LEU A 151 -21.58 2.89 -4.43
C LEU A 151 -20.99 4.29 -4.42
N ALA A 152 -20.96 4.90 -5.60
CA ALA A 152 -20.67 6.32 -5.82
C ALA A 152 -21.97 7.00 -6.25
N ASP A 153 -22.47 7.96 -5.46
CA ASP A 153 -23.78 8.61 -5.69
C ASP A 153 -24.92 7.61 -5.93
N LEU A 154 -24.96 6.53 -5.13
CA LEU A 154 -25.90 5.41 -5.20
C LEU A 154 -25.76 4.50 -6.45
N VAL A 155 -24.80 4.78 -7.34
CA VAL A 155 -24.49 3.91 -8.49
C VAL A 155 -23.41 2.91 -8.08
N PRO A 156 -23.54 1.61 -8.43
CA PRO A 156 -22.52 0.62 -8.11
C PRO A 156 -21.15 0.96 -8.71
N TYR A 157 -20.18 1.22 -7.84
CA TYR A 157 -18.79 1.48 -8.20
C TYR A 157 -17.99 0.18 -8.31
N CYS A 158 -18.19 -0.73 -7.36
CA CYS A 158 -17.71 -2.10 -7.44
C CYS A 158 -18.52 -3.04 -6.53
N CYS A 159 -18.47 -4.34 -6.83
CA CYS A 159 -18.90 -5.40 -5.93
C CYS A 159 -17.68 -6.09 -5.34
N GLN A 160 -17.79 -6.47 -4.08
CA GLN A 160 -16.75 -7.20 -3.38
C GLN A 160 -17.30 -8.43 -2.68
N VAL A 161 -16.63 -9.54 -2.88
CA VAL A 161 -16.84 -10.77 -2.12
C VAL A 161 -15.62 -11.00 -1.26
N THR A 162 -15.82 -11.24 0.03
CA THR A 162 -14.75 -11.51 1.01
C THR A 162 -15.02 -12.81 1.73
N TRP A 163 -13.99 -13.62 1.90
CA TRP A 163 -13.99 -14.81 2.74
C TRP A 163 -13.02 -14.57 3.90
N LEU A 164 -13.55 -14.56 5.12
CA LEU A 164 -12.79 -14.35 6.33
C LEU A 164 -12.50 -15.71 7.00
N ASN A 165 -11.26 -15.92 7.38
CA ASN A 165 -10.83 -17.12 8.07
C ASN A 165 -11.27 -17.06 9.56
N ILE A 166 -12.39 -17.67 9.91
CA ILE A 166 -12.98 -17.62 11.25
C ILE A 166 -11.98 -18.14 12.31
N ALA A 167 -11.22 -19.18 12.01
CA ALA A 167 -10.25 -19.74 12.95
C ALA A 167 -9.12 -18.76 13.31
N ALA A 168 -8.79 -17.83 12.41
CA ALA A 168 -7.77 -16.80 12.62
C ALA A 168 -8.36 -15.48 13.18
N LEU A 169 -9.68 -15.37 13.29
CA LEU A 169 -10.41 -14.14 13.63
C LEU A 169 -11.42 -14.40 14.78
N PRO A 170 -10.95 -14.68 16.00
CA PRO A 170 -11.84 -15.04 17.12
C PRO A 170 -12.85 -13.92 17.48
N ASP A 171 -12.48 -12.66 17.24
CA ASP A 171 -13.34 -11.49 17.56
C ASP A 171 -14.36 -11.19 16.45
N LEU A 172 -14.40 -12.00 15.39
CA LEU A 172 -15.39 -11.83 14.31
C LEU A 172 -16.82 -12.13 14.78
N ASP A 173 -16.98 -12.95 15.82
CA ASP A 173 -18.27 -13.25 16.41
C ASP A 173 -18.86 -11.99 17.06
N GLY A 174 -20.02 -11.55 16.55
CA GLY A 174 -20.70 -10.34 17.03
C GLY A 174 -20.36 -9.06 16.27
N VAL A 175 -19.53 -9.13 15.23
CA VAL A 175 -19.26 -7.99 14.35
C VAL A 175 -20.45 -7.78 13.41
N ASP A 176 -21.00 -6.57 13.43
CA ASP A 176 -22.03 -6.15 12.47
C ASP A 176 -21.36 -5.61 11.20
N LEU A 177 -21.27 -6.47 10.18
CA LEU A 177 -20.71 -6.10 8.88
C LEU A 177 -21.69 -5.30 7.99
N SER A 178 -22.86 -4.92 8.49
CA SER A 178 -23.78 -4.03 7.77
C SER A 178 -23.41 -2.54 7.92
N GLU A 179 -22.69 -2.17 8.98
CA GLU A 179 -22.29 -0.79 9.25
C GLU A 179 -20.98 -0.39 8.56
N GLY A 180 -20.17 -1.37 8.10
CA GLY A 180 -18.91 -1.13 7.45
C GLY A 180 -18.36 -2.36 6.74
N SER A 181 -17.38 -2.16 5.87
CA SER A 181 -16.82 -3.27 5.13
C SER A 181 -15.95 -4.19 6.00
N ALA A 182 -15.88 -5.48 5.63
CA ALA A 182 -15.00 -6.44 6.26
C ALA A 182 -13.53 -5.98 6.25
N GLU A 183 -13.10 -5.24 5.22
CA GLU A 183 -11.75 -4.67 5.13
C GLU A 183 -11.52 -3.56 6.14
N GLU A 184 -12.49 -2.64 6.30
CA GLU A 184 -12.41 -1.58 7.32
C GLU A 184 -12.32 -2.18 8.72
N TRP A 185 -13.10 -3.23 8.99
CA TRP A 185 -13.01 -3.95 10.25
C TRP A 185 -11.65 -4.64 10.44
N LEU A 186 -11.15 -5.37 9.45
CA LEU A 186 -9.84 -6.02 9.49
C LEU A 186 -8.71 -5.03 9.76
N GLU A 187 -8.73 -3.87 9.10
CA GLU A 187 -7.71 -2.82 9.31
C GLU A 187 -7.73 -2.27 10.75
N HIS A 188 -8.90 -2.19 11.39
CA HIS A 188 -9.02 -1.68 12.76
C HIS A 188 -8.76 -2.75 13.83
N ALA A 189 -9.22 -3.98 13.62
CA ALA A 189 -9.17 -5.02 14.64
C ALA A 189 -7.88 -5.86 14.57
N ILE A 190 -7.38 -6.15 13.36
CA ILE A 190 -6.31 -7.12 13.12
C ILE A 190 -5.03 -6.46 12.64
N HIS A 191 -5.12 -5.34 11.90
CA HIS A 191 -3.98 -4.67 11.25
C HIS A 191 -3.15 -5.65 10.41
N PRO A 192 -3.68 -6.20 9.32
CA PRO A 192 -2.94 -7.13 8.47
C PRO A 192 -1.57 -6.55 8.09
N ASN A 193 -0.51 -7.34 8.24
CA ASN A 193 0.84 -6.83 8.09
C ASN A 193 1.45 -7.07 6.70
N HIS A 194 0.83 -7.91 5.87
CA HIS A 194 1.13 -8.03 4.45
C HIS A 194 -0.07 -8.54 3.65
N GLY A 195 -0.04 -8.28 2.34
CA GLY A 195 -1.07 -8.70 1.40
C GLY A 195 -0.48 -9.08 0.05
N ARG A 196 -1.20 -9.95 -0.67
CA ARG A 196 -0.93 -10.26 -2.07
C ARG A 196 -2.09 -9.75 -2.91
N ILE A 197 -1.79 -9.01 -3.97
CA ILE A 197 -2.78 -8.54 -4.91
C ILE A 197 -2.52 -9.15 -6.28
N THR A 198 -3.60 -9.54 -6.94
CA THR A 198 -3.59 -9.96 -8.34
C THR A 198 -4.66 -9.15 -9.08
N ILE A 199 -4.29 -8.54 -10.20
CA ILE A 199 -5.19 -7.75 -11.04
C ILE A 199 -5.37 -8.50 -12.35
N MET A 200 -6.60 -8.76 -12.73
CA MET A 200 -6.94 -9.53 -13.93
C MET A 200 -8.26 -9.08 -14.53
N ALA A 201 -8.57 -9.55 -15.71
CA ALA A 201 -9.90 -9.46 -16.31
C ALA A 201 -10.58 -10.83 -16.20
N LEU A 202 -11.75 -10.89 -15.58
CA LEU A 202 -12.54 -12.09 -15.43
C LEU A 202 -13.98 -11.86 -15.93
N PRO A 203 -14.69 -12.91 -16.37
CA PRO A 203 -16.11 -12.82 -16.57
C PRO A 203 -16.81 -12.60 -15.23
N ILE A 204 -17.76 -11.65 -15.17
CA ILE A 204 -18.53 -11.38 -13.96
C ILE A 204 -19.42 -12.57 -13.61
N GLU A 205 -19.48 -12.89 -12.31
CA GLU A 205 -20.32 -13.97 -11.74
C GLU A 205 -21.72 -13.45 -11.34
N ASP A 206 -22.70 -14.37 -11.17
CA ASP A 206 -24.13 -14.09 -11.01
C ASP A 206 -24.46 -12.95 -10.01
N GLY A 207 -24.12 -13.09 -8.75
CA GLY A 207 -24.49 -12.11 -7.73
C GLY A 207 -23.93 -10.70 -7.97
N SER A 208 -22.71 -10.60 -8.48
CA SER A 208 -22.09 -9.31 -8.83
C SER A 208 -22.67 -8.74 -10.13
N ALA A 209 -23.03 -9.60 -11.08
CA ALA A 209 -23.64 -9.18 -12.34
C ALA A 209 -25.00 -8.50 -12.12
N GLU A 210 -25.86 -9.09 -11.30
CA GLU A 210 -27.14 -8.52 -10.92
C GLU A 210 -26.98 -7.17 -10.25
N THR A 211 -26.11 -7.10 -9.23
CA THR A 211 -25.87 -5.86 -8.47
C THR A 211 -25.35 -4.72 -9.34
N MET A 212 -24.48 -5.01 -10.30
CA MET A 212 -23.91 -4.02 -11.21
C MET A 212 -24.74 -3.80 -12.49
N ASN A 213 -25.90 -4.44 -12.60
CA ASN A 213 -26.76 -4.40 -13.79
C ASN A 213 -26.00 -4.74 -15.08
N LEU A 214 -25.17 -5.79 -15.03
CA LEU A 214 -24.37 -6.29 -16.15
C LEU A 214 -24.89 -7.65 -16.61
N ARG A 215 -24.60 -7.98 -17.85
CA ARG A 215 -24.86 -9.34 -18.34
C ARG A 215 -23.85 -10.30 -17.71
N LEU A 216 -24.32 -11.47 -17.29
CA LEU A 216 -23.45 -12.56 -16.85
C LEU A 216 -22.36 -12.84 -17.89
N GLY A 217 -21.15 -13.07 -17.43
CA GLY A 217 -19.99 -13.32 -18.29
C GLY A 217 -19.38 -12.07 -18.92
N THR A 218 -19.92 -10.87 -18.68
CA THR A 218 -19.27 -9.62 -19.12
C THR A 218 -17.85 -9.55 -18.54
N PRO A 219 -16.80 -9.30 -19.34
CA PRO A 219 -15.45 -9.10 -18.83
C PRO A 219 -15.37 -7.85 -17.94
N VAL A 220 -14.88 -8.02 -16.73
CA VAL A 220 -14.71 -6.95 -15.75
C VAL A 220 -13.30 -6.94 -15.22
N LEU A 221 -12.81 -5.76 -14.82
CA LEU A 221 -11.58 -5.66 -14.05
C LEU A 221 -11.82 -6.30 -12.69
N THR A 222 -10.97 -7.24 -12.32
CA THR A 222 -11.06 -7.95 -11.04
C THR A 222 -9.76 -7.80 -10.29
N ILE A 223 -9.86 -7.45 -9.02
CA ILE A 223 -8.75 -7.42 -8.08
C ILE A 223 -8.98 -8.49 -7.04
N GLU A 224 -8.07 -9.46 -6.97
CA GLU A 224 -8.02 -10.43 -5.89
C GLU A 224 -6.97 -10.02 -4.88
N ARG A 225 -7.33 -10.12 -3.60
CA ARG A 225 -6.43 -9.81 -2.50
C ARG A 225 -6.49 -10.91 -1.44
N THR A 226 -5.33 -11.31 -0.96
CA THR A 226 -5.20 -12.14 0.25
C THR A 226 -4.46 -11.31 1.29
N ASP A 227 -4.98 -11.24 2.50
CA ASP A 227 -4.40 -10.54 3.64
C ASP A 227 -3.92 -11.52 4.69
N TRP A 228 -2.79 -11.20 5.30
CA TRP A 228 -2.17 -12.01 6.35
C TRP A 228 -1.96 -11.21 7.63
N SER A 229 -2.17 -11.90 8.74
CA SER A 229 -1.63 -11.52 10.04
C SER A 229 -0.45 -12.46 10.32
N ASP A 230 0.76 -11.93 10.29
CA ASP A 230 2.04 -12.66 10.32
C ASP A 230 2.13 -13.72 9.19
N SER A 231 2.06 -14.99 9.53
CA SER A 231 2.10 -16.09 8.56
C SER A 231 0.74 -16.69 8.23
N THR A 232 -0.34 -16.19 8.87
CA THR A 232 -1.68 -16.76 8.76
C THR A 232 -2.54 -15.91 7.83
N PRO A 233 -3.09 -16.44 6.73
CA PRO A 233 -4.07 -15.75 5.92
C PRO A 233 -5.37 -15.52 6.73
N VAL A 234 -5.77 -14.26 6.84
CA VAL A 234 -6.96 -13.86 7.60
C VAL A 234 -8.16 -13.58 6.69
N ALA A 235 -7.91 -13.15 5.46
CA ALA A 235 -8.95 -12.85 4.48
C ALA A 235 -8.48 -13.11 3.06
N PHE A 236 -9.44 -13.48 2.21
CA PHE A 236 -9.32 -13.42 0.75
C PHE A 236 -10.50 -12.62 0.22
N SER A 237 -10.26 -11.64 -0.62
CA SER A 237 -11.31 -10.81 -1.24
C SER A 237 -11.17 -10.76 -2.74
N ARG A 238 -12.30 -10.58 -3.43
CA ARG A 238 -12.41 -10.35 -4.85
C ARG A 238 -13.28 -9.13 -5.10
N GLN A 239 -12.69 -8.11 -5.69
CA GLN A 239 -13.36 -6.89 -6.11
C GLN A 239 -13.59 -6.94 -7.63
N SER A 240 -14.80 -6.70 -8.06
CA SER A 240 -15.19 -6.63 -9.47
C SER A 240 -15.65 -5.22 -9.79
N PHE A 241 -15.08 -4.62 -10.83
CA PHE A 241 -15.37 -3.26 -11.26
C PHE A 241 -16.08 -3.27 -12.63
N PRO A 242 -17.03 -2.36 -12.88
CA PRO A 242 -17.76 -2.32 -14.15
C PRO A 242 -16.83 -2.06 -15.33
N PRO A 243 -17.24 -2.41 -16.56
CA PRO A 243 -16.49 -2.10 -17.77
C PRO A 243 -16.17 -0.60 -17.88
N GLY A 244 -14.94 -0.29 -18.28
CA GLY A 244 -14.45 1.09 -18.36
C GLY A 244 -13.81 1.62 -17.09
N HIS A 245 -13.84 0.88 -15.98
CA HIS A 245 -13.09 1.22 -14.78
C HIS A 245 -11.59 1.25 -15.07
N ARG A 246 -10.88 2.20 -14.46
CA ARG A 246 -9.44 2.38 -14.63
C ARG A 246 -8.77 2.48 -13.27
N LEU A 247 -7.66 1.77 -13.12
CA LEU A 247 -6.73 1.97 -12.02
C LEU A 247 -5.62 2.90 -12.53
N VAL A 248 -5.47 4.04 -11.89
CA VAL A 248 -4.44 5.03 -12.23
C VAL A 248 -3.43 5.08 -11.10
N TYR A 249 -2.15 4.91 -11.44
CA TYR A 249 -1.05 5.04 -10.50
C TYR A 249 -0.15 6.17 -10.97
N ASP A 250 -0.02 7.20 -10.16
CA ASP A 250 0.98 8.24 -10.36
C ASP A 250 2.35 7.73 -9.87
N ARG A 251 3.38 8.07 -10.63
CA ARG A 251 4.76 7.64 -10.36
C ARG A 251 5.54 8.72 -9.61
#